data_f24d47b504167c0ec3b2c7217a941542
#
_entry.id   f24d47b504167c0ec3b2c7217a941542
#
_cell.length_a   1.000
_cell.length_b   1.000
_cell.length_c   1.000
_cell.angle_alpha   90.00
_cell.angle_beta   90.00
_cell.angle_gamma   90.00
#
_symmetry.space_group_name_H-M   'P 1'
#
loop_
_entity.id
_entity.type
_entity.pdbx_description
1 polymer ?
#
loop_
_entity_poly.entity_id
_entity_poly.type
_entity_poly.pdbx_seq_one_letter_code
_entity_poly.pdbx_strand_id
1 'polypeptide(L)'
;MKKHYFSTFELILITLFAALIVVAKIALRFPIQVPGHSGLFWIAIVIVGAGIVPKRGAASLIGLSSGILATFLGMGDFGGLSTWLSYTMVGVGVELSLWLLQNPENVFIGALAGALGHTGKFIVKWVLGMLTGAPLGFVALGLVWSLLNYLLWGALGGALGALTLRALRRAGFFAYLAEKK
;
A
#
# COMPACT_ATOMS: atom_id res chain seq x y z
N MET A 1 15.39 20.49 23.02
CA MET A 1 14.83 20.26 21.68
C MET A 1 13.75 19.19 21.77
N LYS A 2 12.51 19.45 21.29
CA LYS A 2 11.47 18.40 21.22
C LYS A 2 11.91 17.34 20.20
N LYS A 3 12.10 16.10 20.64
CA LYS A 3 12.37 14.99 19.72
C LYS A 3 11.12 14.78 18.84
N HIS A 4 11.21 15.08 17.56
CA HIS A 4 10.16 14.75 16.61
C HIS A 4 10.05 13.23 16.49
N TYR A 5 8.83 12.69 16.38
CA TYR A 5 8.60 11.23 16.27
C TYR A 5 9.28 10.65 15.04
N PHE A 6 9.14 11.30 13.88
CA PHE A 6 9.88 10.98 12.66
C PHE A 6 11.03 11.99 12.49
N SER A 7 12.21 11.49 12.12
CA SER A 7 13.32 12.35 11.68
C SER A 7 13.04 12.92 10.29
N THR A 8 13.72 13.99 9.92
CA THR A 8 13.62 14.59 8.57
C THR A 8 13.97 13.56 7.49
N PHE A 9 15.00 12.74 7.73
CA PHE A 9 15.39 11.68 6.81
C PHE A 9 14.29 10.63 6.61
N GLU A 10 13.61 10.20 7.67
CA GLU A 10 12.51 9.26 7.59
C GLU A 10 11.30 9.84 6.84
N LEU A 11 11.00 11.13 7.02
CA LEU A 11 9.96 11.83 6.27
C LEU A 11 10.29 11.92 4.78
N ILE A 12 11.56 12.18 4.43
CA ILE A 12 12.02 12.16 3.04
C ILE A 12 11.83 10.77 2.43
N LEU A 13 12.20 9.70 3.14
CA LEU A 13 12.00 8.33 2.67
C LEU A 13 10.51 8.01 2.47
N ILE A 14 9.65 8.37 3.41
CA ILE A 14 8.19 8.19 3.30
C ILE A 14 7.67 8.89 2.02
N THR A 15 8.09 10.13 1.78
CA THR A 15 7.69 10.90 0.59
C THR A 15 8.22 10.27 -0.70
N LEU A 16 9.46 9.77 -0.71
CA LEU A 16 10.04 9.07 -1.85
C LEU A 16 9.28 7.78 -2.16
N PHE A 17 8.92 6.98 -1.15
CA PHE A 17 8.10 5.78 -1.36
C PHE A 17 6.71 6.14 -1.87
N ALA A 18 6.10 7.21 -1.37
CA ALA A 18 4.82 7.70 -1.87
C ALA A 18 4.90 8.12 -3.35
N ALA A 19 5.93 8.84 -3.75
CA ALA A 19 6.17 9.20 -5.14
C ALA A 19 6.44 7.96 -6.02
N LEU A 20 7.23 7.00 -5.53
CA LEU A 20 7.53 5.75 -6.24
C LEU A 20 6.26 4.93 -6.50
N ILE A 21 5.29 4.89 -5.57
CA ILE A 21 3.99 4.25 -5.78
C ILE A 21 3.26 4.88 -6.96
N VAL A 22 3.23 6.20 -7.02
CA VAL A 22 2.54 6.92 -8.10
C VAL A 22 3.24 6.70 -9.45
N VAL A 23 4.57 6.79 -9.48
CA VAL A 23 5.37 6.51 -10.66
C VAL A 23 5.17 5.06 -11.14
N ALA A 24 5.26 4.09 -10.23
CA ALA A 24 5.04 2.68 -10.55
C ALA A 24 3.64 2.45 -11.14
N LYS A 25 2.61 3.11 -10.61
CA LYS A 25 1.25 2.99 -11.12
C LYS A 25 1.06 3.60 -12.51
N ILE A 26 1.82 4.64 -12.85
CA ILE A 26 1.81 5.25 -14.19
C ILE A 26 2.60 4.38 -15.17
N ALA A 27 3.84 4.01 -14.80
CA ALA A 27 4.77 3.29 -15.66
C ALA A 27 4.36 1.83 -15.91
N LEU A 28 3.75 1.18 -14.90
CA LEU A 28 3.35 -0.22 -14.95
C LEU A 28 1.84 -0.39 -15.19
N ARG A 29 1.28 0.43 -16.06
CA ARG A 29 -0.10 0.29 -16.53
C ARG A 29 -0.22 -0.90 -17.47
N PHE A 30 -0.43 -2.08 -16.91
CA PHE A 30 -0.82 -3.23 -17.74
C PHE A 30 -2.30 -3.14 -18.09
N PRO A 31 -2.70 -3.36 -19.35
CA PRO A 31 -4.10 -3.34 -19.79
C PRO A 31 -4.85 -4.60 -19.37
N ILE A 32 -4.63 -5.08 -18.14
CA ILE A 32 -5.30 -6.24 -17.59
C ILE A 32 -6.59 -5.77 -16.92
N GLN A 33 -7.74 -6.21 -17.43
CA GLN A 33 -9.06 -5.85 -16.87
C GLN A 33 -9.44 -6.74 -15.67
N VAL A 34 -8.49 -7.00 -14.76
CA VAL A 34 -8.71 -7.77 -13.54
C VAL A 34 -8.70 -6.82 -12.34
N PRO A 35 -9.75 -6.83 -11.49
CA PRO A 35 -9.79 -5.98 -10.31
C PRO A 35 -8.56 -6.19 -9.41
N GLY A 36 -7.96 -5.10 -8.94
CA GLY A 36 -6.87 -5.18 -7.97
C GLY A 36 -5.48 -5.52 -8.53
N HIS A 37 -5.31 -5.89 -9.81
CA HIS A 37 -4.01 -6.28 -10.39
C HIS A 37 -2.89 -5.26 -10.15
N SER A 38 -3.22 -3.98 -10.13
CA SER A 38 -2.25 -2.92 -9.84
C SER A 38 -1.69 -2.99 -8.42
N GLY A 39 -2.30 -3.79 -7.53
CA GLY A 39 -1.85 -4.01 -6.15
C GLY A 39 -0.46 -4.63 -6.06
N LEU A 40 -0.07 -5.44 -7.04
CA LEU A 40 1.20 -6.18 -7.03
C LEU A 40 2.41 -5.29 -6.69
N PHE A 41 2.59 -4.21 -7.42
CA PHE A 41 3.78 -3.37 -7.26
C PHE A 41 3.63 -2.35 -6.14
N TRP A 42 2.51 -1.66 -6.06
CA TRP A 42 2.40 -0.59 -5.08
C TRP A 42 2.24 -1.09 -3.64
N ILE A 43 1.62 -2.27 -3.41
CA ILE A 43 1.62 -2.92 -2.10
C ILE A 43 3.04 -3.33 -1.71
N ALA A 44 3.81 -3.89 -2.66
CA ALA A 44 5.21 -4.21 -2.41
C ALA A 44 6.00 -2.98 -1.95
N ILE A 45 5.80 -1.83 -2.59
CA ILE A 45 6.47 -0.57 -2.23
C ILE A 45 6.05 -0.10 -0.83
N VAL A 46 4.76 -0.22 -0.45
CA VAL A 46 4.29 0.12 0.91
C VAL A 46 4.97 -0.76 1.95
N ILE A 47 5.02 -2.09 1.73
CA ILE A 47 5.68 -3.05 2.65
C ILE A 47 7.18 -2.74 2.78
N VAL A 48 7.86 -2.47 1.67
CA VAL A 48 9.29 -2.10 1.68
C VAL A 48 9.50 -0.80 2.45
N GLY A 49 8.69 0.22 2.19
CA GLY A 49 8.78 1.50 2.89
C GLY A 49 8.55 1.37 4.39
N ALA A 50 7.55 0.59 4.80
CA ALA A 50 7.28 0.29 6.21
C ALA A 50 8.42 -0.50 6.87
N GLY A 51 9.07 -1.41 6.13
CA GLY A 51 10.21 -2.16 6.64
C GLY A 51 11.49 -1.32 6.77
N ILE A 52 11.70 -0.34 5.90
CA ILE A 52 12.85 0.58 5.94
C ILE A 52 12.66 1.67 7.00
N VAL A 53 11.43 2.13 7.21
CA VAL A 53 11.06 3.05 8.28
C VAL A 53 10.22 2.30 9.31
N PRO A 54 10.84 1.53 10.24
CA PRO A 54 10.14 0.63 11.14
C PRO A 54 9.51 1.39 12.33
N LYS A 55 8.71 2.41 12.01
CA LYS A 55 7.97 3.22 12.99
C LYS A 55 6.47 3.13 12.72
N ARG A 56 5.69 3.14 13.79
CA ARG A 56 4.23 3.16 13.68
C ARG A 56 3.80 4.41 12.90
N GLY A 57 2.88 4.25 11.98
CA GLY A 57 2.40 5.32 11.12
C GLY A 57 3.16 5.45 9.79
N ALA A 58 4.27 4.75 9.59
CA ALA A 58 5.06 4.87 8.36
C ALA A 58 4.28 4.39 7.13
N ALA A 59 3.66 3.20 7.17
CA ALA A 59 2.83 2.70 6.06
C ALA A 59 1.60 3.59 5.83
N SER A 60 0.97 4.04 6.91
CA SER A 60 -0.18 4.95 6.85
C SER A 60 0.18 6.29 6.20
N LEU A 61 1.33 6.88 6.54
CA LEU A 61 1.82 8.10 5.93
C LEU A 61 2.21 7.91 4.46
N ILE A 62 2.82 6.77 4.10
CA ILE A 62 3.09 6.43 2.69
C ILE A 62 1.77 6.36 1.91
N GLY A 63 0.76 5.66 2.44
CA GLY A 63 -0.57 5.56 1.84
C GLY A 63 -1.25 6.94 1.70
N LEU A 64 -1.25 7.74 2.75
CA LEU A 64 -1.80 9.09 2.77
C LEU A 64 -1.12 9.99 1.72
N SER A 65 0.20 10.06 1.75
CA SER A 65 0.97 10.92 0.84
C SER A 65 0.82 10.48 -0.62
N SER A 66 0.85 9.16 -0.90
CA SER A 66 0.63 8.65 -2.25
C SER A 66 -0.81 8.89 -2.73
N GLY A 67 -1.79 8.81 -1.83
CA GLY A 67 -3.18 9.13 -2.13
C GLY A 67 -3.37 10.60 -2.50
N ILE A 68 -2.73 11.52 -1.78
CA ILE A 68 -2.73 12.96 -2.10
C ILE A 68 -2.11 13.18 -3.48
N LEU A 69 -0.90 12.66 -3.72
CA LEU A 69 -0.21 12.80 -5.01
C LEU A 69 -1.03 12.22 -6.17
N ALA A 70 -1.59 11.03 -6.00
CA ALA A 70 -2.43 10.38 -7.01
C ALA A 70 -3.71 11.19 -7.31
N THR A 71 -4.29 11.82 -6.29
CA THR A 71 -5.46 12.70 -6.46
C THR A 71 -5.13 13.93 -7.30
N PHE A 72 -4.01 14.61 -7.01
CA PHE A 72 -3.57 15.77 -7.81
C PHE A 72 -3.26 15.42 -9.26
N LEU A 73 -2.84 14.18 -9.53
CA LEU A 73 -2.58 13.70 -10.88
C LEU A 73 -3.83 13.13 -11.58
N GLY A 74 -5.01 13.30 -10.99
CA GLY A 74 -6.27 12.81 -11.57
C GLY A 74 -6.36 11.29 -11.67
N MET A 75 -5.63 10.55 -10.83
CA MET A 75 -5.61 9.09 -10.86
C MET A 75 -6.74 8.54 -10.00
N GLY A 76 -7.65 7.81 -10.59
CA GLY A 76 -8.71 7.11 -9.85
C GLY A 76 -10.01 6.98 -10.59
N ASP A 77 -10.84 6.03 -10.15
CA ASP A 77 -12.04 5.61 -10.87
C ASP A 77 -13.30 6.42 -10.47
N PHE A 78 -13.33 6.97 -9.22
CA PHE A 78 -14.48 7.67 -8.63
C PHE A 78 -14.13 9.08 -8.14
N GLY A 79 -13.14 9.74 -8.75
CA GLY A 79 -12.69 11.08 -8.37
C GLY A 79 -11.66 11.11 -7.25
N GLY A 80 -11.24 12.32 -6.87
CA GLY A 80 -10.12 12.55 -5.97
C GLY A 80 -10.30 11.98 -4.58
N LEU A 81 -11.49 12.13 -3.98
CA LEU A 81 -11.78 11.65 -2.63
C LEU A 81 -11.65 10.11 -2.54
N SER A 82 -12.18 9.39 -3.53
CA SER A 82 -12.08 7.92 -3.56
C SER A 82 -10.64 7.46 -3.71
N THR A 83 -9.84 8.16 -4.49
CA THR A 83 -8.44 7.88 -4.70
C THR A 83 -7.68 8.06 -3.39
N TRP A 84 -7.80 9.23 -2.77
CA TRP A 84 -7.16 9.53 -1.50
C TRP A 84 -7.52 8.52 -0.40
N LEU A 85 -8.82 8.26 -0.19
CA LEU A 85 -9.28 7.30 0.81
C LEU A 85 -8.77 5.88 0.53
N SER A 86 -8.81 5.43 -0.74
CA SER A 86 -8.35 4.10 -1.12
C SER A 86 -6.88 3.86 -0.78
N TYR A 87 -6.01 4.82 -1.08
CA TYR A 87 -4.58 4.70 -0.78
C TYR A 87 -4.30 4.78 0.71
N THR A 88 -4.97 5.69 1.40
CA THR A 88 -4.85 5.84 2.86
C THR A 88 -5.28 4.56 3.57
N MET A 89 -6.42 3.98 3.19
CA MET A 89 -6.92 2.74 3.81
C MET A 89 -6.01 1.53 3.57
N VAL A 90 -5.34 1.48 2.42
CA VAL A 90 -4.30 0.44 2.22
C VAL A 90 -3.11 0.66 3.16
N GLY A 91 -2.61 1.88 3.25
CA GLY A 91 -1.53 2.20 4.19
C GLY A 91 -1.88 1.82 5.63
N VAL A 92 -3.09 2.18 6.08
CA VAL A 92 -3.60 1.83 7.41
C VAL A 92 -3.73 0.31 7.58
N GLY A 93 -4.28 -0.40 6.59
CA GLY A 93 -4.45 -1.85 6.65
C GLY A 93 -3.11 -2.60 6.72
N VAL A 94 -2.11 -2.17 5.93
CA VAL A 94 -0.74 -2.70 6.02
C VAL A 94 -0.13 -2.38 7.38
N GLU A 95 -0.28 -1.16 7.88
CA GLU A 95 0.22 -0.74 9.19
C GLU A 95 -0.31 -1.62 10.32
N LEU A 96 -1.63 -1.78 10.38
CA LEU A 96 -2.29 -2.60 11.41
C LEU A 96 -1.83 -4.06 11.33
N SER A 97 -1.74 -4.60 10.12
CA SER A 97 -1.29 -5.98 9.91
C SER A 97 0.16 -6.19 10.36
N LEU A 98 1.07 -5.29 9.99
CA LEU A 98 2.47 -5.37 10.40
C LEU A 98 2.66 -5.09 11.90
N TRP A 99 1.80 -4.26 12.49
CA TRP A 99 1.82 -4.04 13.94
C TRP A 99 1.44 -5.28 14.74
N LEU A 100 0.44 -6.04 14.25
CA LEU A 100 -0.02 -7.27 14.90
C LEU A 100 0.93 -8.45 14.66
N LEU A 101 1.37 -8.62 13.41
CA LEU A 101 2.12 -9.81 13.00
C LEU A 101 3.63 -9.65 13.14
N GLN A 102 4.14 -8.40 13.19
CA GLN A 102 5.55 -8.04 13.24
C GLN A 102 6.38 -8.78 12.15
N ASN A 103 7.64 -8.51 11.95
CA ASN A 103 8.50 -9.18 10.97
C ASN A 103 8.05 -9.05 9.48
N PRO A 104 8.14 -7.83 8.89
CA PRO A 104 7.75 -7.57 7.50
C PRO A 104 8.60 -8.33 6.45
N GLU A 105 9.72 -8.92 6.85
CA GLU A 105 10.58 -9.73 5.98
C GLU A 105 10.11 -11.17 5.84
N ASN A 106 9.22 -11.63 6.70
CA ASN A 106 8.61 -12.94 6.54
C ASN A 106 7.60 -12.90 5.38
N VAL A 107 7.83 -13.74 4.36
CA VAL A 107 7.03 -13.75 3.12
C VAL A 107 5.56 -14.01 3.41
N PHE A 108 5.25 -14.89 4.34
CA PHE A 108 3.87 -15.20 4.72
C PHE A 108 3.20 -14.00 5.43
N ILE A 109 3.93 -13.35 6.35
CA ILE A 109 3.44 -12.14 7.04
C ILE A 109 3.29 -10.99 6.06
N GLY A 110 4.25 -10.79 5.16
CA GLY A 110 4.16 -9.80 4.09
C GLY A 110 2.95 -10.05 3.18
N ALA A 111 2.71 -11.30 2.79
CA ALA A 111 1.55 -11.69 1.99
C ALA A 111 0.23 -11.38 2.71
N LEU A 112 0.11 -11.74 3.98
CA LEU A 112 -1.08 -11.44 4.79
C LEU A 112 -1.29 -9.92 4.95
N ALA A 113 -0.24 -9.18 5.27
CA ALA A 113 -0.31 -7.73 5.42
C ALA A 113 -0.70 -7.05 4.11
N GLY A 114 -0.18 -7.53 2.98
CA GLY A 114 -0.54 -7.03 1.67
C GLY A 114 -1.99 -7.35 1.29
N ALA A 115 -2.46 -8.58 1.56
CA ALA A 115 -3.83 -9.00 1.32
C ALA A 115 -4.82 -8.13 2.12
N LEU A 116 -4.61 -8.05 3.44
CA LEU A 116 -5.46 -7.28 4.35
C LEU A 116 -5.41 -5.77 4.03
N GLY A 117 -4.23 -5.24 3.75
CA GLY A 117 -4.08 -3.85 3.34
C GLY A 117 -4.85 -3.55 2.05
N HIS A 118 -4.72 -4.41 1.03
CA HIS A 118 -5.39 -4.19 -0.25
C HIS A 118 -6.92 -4.32 -0.17
N THR A 119 -7.43 -5.09 0.78
CA THR A 119 -8.86 -5.16 1.07
C THR A 119 -9.42 -3.80 1.51
N GLY A 120 -8.62 -2.95 2.16
CA GLY A 120 -9.01 -1.58 2.49
C GLY A 120 -9.44 -0.77 1.26
N LYS A 121 -8.72 -0.89 0.14
CA LYS A 121 -9.12 -0.27 -1.14
C LYS A 121 -10.41 -0.85 -1.70
N PHE A 122 -10.60 -2.16 -1.60
CA PHE A 122 -11.85 -2.81 -2.00
C PHE A 122 -13.04 -2.25 -1.21
N ILE A 123 -12.91 -2.15 0.12
CA ILE A 123 -13.97 -1.63 1.00
C ILE A 123 -14.36 -0.20 0.59
N VAL A 124 -13.37 0.69 0.39
CA VAL A 124 -13.63 2.07 -0.04
C VAL A 124 -14.41 2.09 -1.36
N LYS A 125 -13.97 1.33 -2.37
CA LYS A 125 -14.66 1.28 -3.67
C LYS A 125 -16.08 0.73 -3.55
N TRP A 126 -16.26 -0.29 -2.75
CA TRP A 126 -17.57 -0.92 -2.55
C TRP A 126 -18.54 0.03 -1.83
N VAL A 127 -18.11 0.65 -0.74
CA VAL A 127 -18.91 1.63 0.01
C VAL A 127 -19.29 2.82 -0.87
N LEU A 128 -18.33 3.38 -1.61
CA LEU A 128 -18.60 4.50 -2.52
C LEU A 128 -19.51 4.10 -3.67
N GLY A 129 -19.37 2.89 -4.22
CA GLY A 129 -20.27 2.36 -5.23
C GLY A 129 -21.73 2.30 -4.73
N MET A 130 -21.94 1.86 -3.49
CA MET A 130 -23.28 1.85 -2.88
C MET A 130 -23.81 3.27 -2.63
N LEU A 131 -22.98 4.17 -2.14
CA LEU A 131 -23.37 5.57 -1.87
C LEU A 131 -23.69 6.35 -3.14
N THR A 132 -23.09 5.98 -4.28
CA THR A 132 -23.37 6.61 -5.59
C THR A 132 -24.55 6.00 -6.33
N GLY A 133 -25.31 5.12 -5.70
CA GLY A 133 -26.55 4.56 -6.24
C GLY A 133 -26.36 3.39 -7.21
N ALA A 134 -25.21 2.72 -7.18
CA ALA A 134 -25.02 1.50 -7.96
C ALA A 134 -26.06 0.43 -7.56
N PRO A 135 -26.70 -0.28 -8.51
CA PRO A 135 -27.69 -1.29 -8.19
C PRO A 135 -27.10 -2.39 -7.29
N LEU A 136 -27.72 -2.66 -6.13
CA LEU A 136 -27.23 -3.62 -5.14
C LEU A 136 -26.96 -5.01 -5.74
N GLY A 137 -27.83 -5.46 -6.67
CA GLY A 137 -27.62 -6.74 -7.37
C GLY A 137 -26.33 -6.78 -8.18
N PHE A 138 -26.00 -5.70 -8.89
CA PHE A 138 -24.76 -5.60 -9.65
C PHE A 138 -23.52 -5.56 -8.74
N VAL A 139 -23.62 -4.80 -7.65
CA VAL A 139 -22.55 -4.71 -6.64
C VAL A 139 -22.31 -6.07 -5.97
N ALA A 140 -23.38 -6.80 -5.64
CA ALA A 140 -23.30 -8.12 -5.01
C ALA A 140 -22.71 -9.19 -5.92
N LEU A 141 -23.07 -9.22 -7.21
CA LEU A 141 -22.55 -10.20 -8.17
C LEU A 141 -21.03 -10.08 -8.37
N GLY A 142 -20.51 -8.86 -8.42
CA GLY A 142 -19.07 -8.61 -8.57
C GLY A 142 -18.26 -8.70 -7.27
N LEU A 143 -18.92 -8.76 -6.11
CA LEU A 143 -18.28 -8.62 -4.80
C LEU A 143 -17.25 -9.73 -4.53
N VAL A 144 -17.67 -10.98 -4.61
CA VAL A 144 -16.81 -12.13 -4.29
C VAL A 144 -15.60 -12.19 -5.23
N TRP A 145 -15.84 -12.04 -6.53
CA TRP A 145 -14.78 -12.02 -7.54
C TRP A 145 -13.79 -10.88 -7.29
N SER A 146 -14.28 -9.68 -7.06
CA SER A 146 -13.42 -8.53 -6.78
C SER A 146 -12.64 -8.72 -5.49
N LEU A 147 -13.29 -9.15 -4.40
CA LEU A 147 -12.63 -9.39 -3.11
C LEU A 147 -11.48 -10.39 -3.24
N LEU A 148 -11.74 -11.55 -3.88
CA LEU A 148 -10.71 -12.58 -4.10
C LEU A 148 -9.52 -12.03 -4.88
N ASN A 149 -9.76 -11.24 -5.93
CA ASN A 149 -8.70 -10.61 -6.69
C ASN A 149 -7.91 -9.58 -5.86
N TYR A 150 -8.58 -8.74 -5.07
CA TYR A 150 -7.89 -7.80 -4.18
C TYR A 150 -7.02 -8.54 -3.14
N LEU A 151 -7.52 -9.61 -2.56
CA LEU A 151 -6.75 -10.45 -1.63
C LEU A 151 -5.54 -11.08 -2.33
N LEU A 152 -5.74 -11.68 -3.50
CA LEU A 152 -4.69 -12.36 -4.26
C LEU A 152 -3.56 -11.39 -4.66
N TRP A 153 -3.91 -10.30 -5.34
CA TRP A 153 -2.93 -9.32 -5.80
C TRP A 153 -2.25 -8.58 -4.64
N GLY A 154 -3.00 -8.36 -3.55
CA GLY A 154 -2.43 -7.84 -2.31
C GLY A 154 -1.43 -8.80 -1.68
N ALA A 155 -1.76 -10.09 -1.61
CA ALA A 155 -0.87 -11.12 -1.09
C ALA A 155 0.42 -11.25 -1.92
N LEU A 156 0.29 -11.29 -3.25
CA LEU A 156 1.45 -11.33 -4.16
C LEU A 156 2.34 -10.09 -4.00
N GLY A 157 1.73 -8.91 -3.92
CA GLY A 157 2.45 -7.66 -3.67
C GLY A 157 3.16 -7.65 -2.32
N GLY A 158 2.49 -8.10 -1.28
CA GLY A 158 3.07 -8.22 0.06
C GLY A 158 4.22 -9.22 0.14
N ALA A 159 4.09 -10.37 -0.51
CA ALA A 159 5.16 -11.36 -0.63
C ALA A 159 6.37 -10.79 -1.38
N LEU A 160 6.14 -10.09 -2.49
CA LEU A 160 7.20 -9.41 -3.25
C LEU A 160 7.92 -8.37 -2.40
N GLY A 161 7.18 -7.56 -1.63
CA GLY A 161 7.75 -6.58 -0.69
C GLY A 161 8.63 -7.22 0.37
N ALA A 162 8.17 -8.32 0.98
CA ALA A 162 8.95 -9.08 1.98
C ALA A 162 10.22 -9.69 1.38
N LEU A 163 10.15 -10.24 0.16
CA LEU A 163 11.33 -10.74 -0.56
C LEU A 163 12.32 -9.62 -0.87
N THR A 164 11.84 -8.45 -1.27
CA THR A 164 12.67 -7.27 -1.51
C THR A 164 13.38 -6.82 -0.23
N LEU A 165 12.68 -6.79 0.92
CA LEU A 165 13.28 -6.48 2.21
C LEU A 165 14.38 -7.47 2.60
N ARG A 166 14.15 -8.78 2.38
CA ARG A 166 15.19 -9.81 2.61
C ARG A 166 16.41 -9.59 1.71
N ALA A 167 16.20 -9.26 0.44
CA ALA A 167 17.29 -8.98 -0.49
C ALA A 167 18.09 -7.75 -0.05
N LEU A 168 17.43 -6.66 0.34
CA LEU A 168 18.06 -5.46 0.87
C LEU A 168 18.86 -5.74 2.16
N ARG A 169 18.34 -6.57 3.06
CA ARG A 169 19.05 -6.97 4.26
C ARG A 169 20.32 -7.77 3.93
N ARG A 170 20.23 -8.73 3.01
CA ARG A 170 21.40 -9.52 2.57
C ARG A 170 22.44 -8.66 1.87
N ALA A 171 22.03 -7.63 1.17
CA ALA A 171 22.93 -6.67 0.52
C ALA A 171 23.58 -5.65 1.48
N GLY A 172 23.33 -5.74 2.80
CA GLY A 172 23.91 -4.84 3.80
C GLY A 172 23.26 -3.44 3.85
N PHE A 173 22.15 -3.21 3.17
CA PHE A 173 21.51 -1.90 3.09
C PHE A 173 21.15 -1.32 4.47
N PHE A 174 20.70 -2.16 5.40
CA PHE A 174 20.32 -1.72 6.75
C PHE A 174 21.54 -1.35 7.61
N ALA A 175 22.69 -2.01 7.42
CA ALA A 175 23.94 -1.65 8.07
C ALA A 175 24.38 -0.24 7.61
N TYR A 176 24.36 0.01 6.30
CA TYR A 176 24.67 1.31 5.74
C TYR A 176 23.75 2.45 6.26
N LEU A 177 22.46 2.17 6.45
CA LEU A 177 21.53 3.15 7.04
C LEU A 177 21.79 3.41 8.52
N ALA A 178 22.27 2.40 9.27
CA ALA A 178 22.58 2.54 10.70
C ALA A 178 23.81 3.43 10.93
N GLU A 179 24.80 3.38 10.04
CA GLU A 179 26.00 4.22 10.11
C GLU A 179 25.72 5.71 9.84
N LYS A 180 24.59 6.03 9.19
CA LYS A 180 24.22 7.42 8.82
C LYS A 180 23.25 8.08 9.80
N LYS A 181 22.82 7.39 10.86
CA LYS A 181 21.97 7.92 11.94
C LYS A 181 22.80 8.44 13.10
#